data_5214d700906728dcc06c48fdb7c551db
#
_entry.id   5214d700906728dcc06c48fdb7c551db
#
_cell.length_a   1.000
_cell.length_b   1.000
_cell.length_c   1.000
_cell.angle_alpha   90.00
_cell.angle_beta   90.00
_cell.angle_gamma   90.00
#
_symmetry.space_group_name_H-M   'P 1'
#
loop_
_entity.id
_entity.type
_entity.pdbx_description
1 polymer ?
#
loop_
_entity_poly.entity_id
_entity_poly.type
_entity_poly.pdbx_seq_one_letter_code
_entity_poly.pdbx_strand_id
1 'polypeptide(L)'
;MGTMKDRNGRDLVDTEEIKKRWEERMEELYKTYFNELDYYDGVDSHPEPDILECEVKWTLGSTIVNKTSGYNGIPVELFKTLKDEAIKVLHSICQQIWKTQQWPQDWKRSILIPIPKKGSTKECANHRTIALISHASKVHA
;
A
#
# COMPACT_ATOMS: atom_id res chain seq x y z
N MET A 1 18.14 6.87 15.36
CA MET A 1 18.18 6.89 13.88
C MET A 1 19.51 7.46 13.41
N GLY A 2 20.08 6.87 12.39
CA GLY A 2 21.30 7.38 11.76
C GLY A 2 21.09 8.68 10.99
N THR A 3 22.17 9.30 10.57
CA THR A 3 22.13 10.47 9.70
C THR A 3 21.80 10.07 8.26
N MET A 4 21.14 10.98 7.52
CA MET A 4 20.84 10.83 6.10
C MET A 4 21.50 11.97 5.32
N LYS A 5 21.81 11.74 4.05
CA LYS A 5 22.33 12.79 3.18
C LYS A 5 21.22 13.42 2.34
N ASP A 6 21.28 14.76 2.20
CA ASP A 6 20.45 15.48 1.26
C ASP A 6 20.91 15.29 -0.20
N ARG A 7 20.25 15.95 -1.15
CA ARG A 7 20.62 15.90 -2.57
C ARG A 7 22.03 16.43 -2.87
N ASN A 8 22.55 17.28 -1.99
CA ASN A 8 23.85 17.92 -2.12
C ASN A 8 24.97 17.18 -1.38
N GLY A 9 24.64 16.03 -0.75
CA GLY A 9 25.58 15.24 0.03
C GLY A 9 25.83 15.72 1.45
N ARG A 10 25.02 16.69 1.92
CA ARG A 10 25.12 17.22 3.30
C ARG A 10 24.42 16.28 4.28
N ASP A 11 25.04 16.02 5.42
CA ASP A 11 24.45 15.17 6.46
C ASP A 11 23.28 15.87 7.17
N LEU A 12 22.13 15.21 7.21
CA LEU A 12 20.93 15.64 7.93
C LEU A 12 20.86 14.88 9.26
N VAL A 13 20.67 15.61 10.35
CA VAL A 13 20.61 15.07 11.72
C VAL A 13 19.22 15.22 12.32
N ASP A 14 18.48 16.28 11.93
CA ASP A 14 17.13 16.52 12.40
C ASP A 14 16.12 15.52 11.82
N THR A 15 15.28 14.94 12.69
CA THR A 15 14.26 13.97 12.31
C THR A 15 13.29 14.50 11.25
N GLU A 16 12.87 15.78 11.37
CA GLU A 16 11.95 16.38 10.40
C GLU A 16 12.59 16.58 9.03
N GLU A 17 13.87 16.95 8.99
CA GLU A 17 14.62 17.07 7.73
C GLU A 17 14.84 15.72 7.07
N ILE A 18 15.14 14.68 7.85
CA ILE A 18 15.27 13.29 7.36
C ILE A 18 13.93 12.79 6.79
N LYS A 19 12.84 13.05 7.50
CA LYS A 19 11.50 12.70 7.06
C LYS A 19 11.14 13.38 5.73
N LYS A 20 11.42 14.67 5.62
CA LYS A 20 11.23 15.44 4.39
C LYS A 20 12.05 14.89 3.24
N ARG A 21 13.29 14.48 3.50
CA ARG A 21 14.15 13.85 2.49
C ARG A 21 13.55 12.53 1.95
N TRP A 22 12.97 11.72 2.84
CA TRP A 22 12.26 10.50 2.46
C TRP A 22 11.00 10.79 1.64
N GLU A 23 10.23 11.81 2.00
CA GLU A 23 9.07 12.24 1.22
C GLU A 23 9.46 12.63 -0.22
N GLU A 24 10.50 13.44 -0.38
CA GLU A 24 11.05 13.82 -1.69
C GLU A 24 11.47 12.59 -2.51
N ARG A 25 12.13 11.63 -1.87
CA ARG A 25 12.56 10.40 -2.54
C ARG A 25 11.37 9.56 -3.00
N MET A 26 10.34 9.45 -2.18
CA MET A 26 9.13 8.72 -2.53
C MET A 26 8.39 9.39 -3.69
N GLU A 27 8.26 10.70 -3.67
CA GLU A 27 7.64 11.44 -4.77
C GLU A 27 8.39 11.23 -6.09
N GLU A 28 9.69 11.26 -6.10
CA GLU A 28 10.51 11.00 -7.29
C GLU A 28 10.27 9.60 -7.86
N LEU A 29 10.25 8.58 -6.99
CA LEU A 29 10.01 7.20 -7.41
C LEU A 29 8.61 7.02 -7.99
N TYR A 30 7.60 7.57 -7.35
CA TYR A 30 6.21 7.45 -7.79
C TYR A 30 5.93 8.24 -9.07
N LYS A 31 6.51 9.42 -9.25
CA LYS A 31 6.38 10.18 -10.50
C LYS A 31 6.91 9.39 -11.69
N THR A 32 8.06 8.76 -11.55
CA THR A 32 8.62 7.90 -12.60
C THR A 32 7.67 6.75 -12.91
N TYR A 33 7.15 6.08 -11.89
CA TYR A 33 6.24 4.95 -12.04
C TYR A 33 4.90 5.36 -12.70
N PHE A 34 4.31 6.47 -12.30
CA PHE A 34 3.06 6.97 -12.89
C PHE A 34 3.22 7.41 -14.34
N ASN A 35 4.34 8.02 -14.70
CA ASN A 35 4.62 8.38 -16.09
C ASN A 35 4.73 7.15 -16.99
N GLU A 36 5.19 6.02 -16.48
CA GLU A 36 5.20 4.75 -17.20
C GLU A 36 3.80 4.15 -17.34
N LEU A 37 2.92 4.34 -16.35
CA LEU A 37 1.55 3.82 -16.35
C LEU A 37 0.62 4.61 -17.30
N ASP A 38 0.80 5.90 -17.48
CA ASP A 38 0.01 6.73 -18.39
C ASP A 38 0.11 6.28 -19.86
N TYR A 39 1.08 5.43 -20.17
CA TYR A 39 1.22 4.83 -21.50
C TYR A 39 0.27 3.64 -21.73
N TYR A 40 -0.39 3.14 -20.69
CA TYR A 40 -1.39 2.07 -20.77
C TYR A 40 -2.81 2.65 -20.84
N ASP A 41 -3.10 3.39 -21.91
CA ASP A 41 -4.46 3.86 -22.19
C ASP A 41 -5.26 2.80 -22.95
N GLY A 42 -5.34 1.61 -22.38
CA GLY A 42 -6.21 0.55 -22.83
C GLY A 42 -7.45 0.49 -21.95
N VAL A 43 -8.30 1.50 -22.01
CA VAL A 43 -9.62 1.43 -21.40
C VAL A 43 -10.44 0.41 -22.17
N ASP A 44 -10.41 -0.81 -21.71
CA ASP A 44 -11.35 -1.84 -22.13
C ASP A 44 -12.72 -1.43 -21.60
N SER A 45 -13.56 -0.89 -22.48
CA SER A 45 -14.89 -0.35 -22.16
C SER A 45 -15.94 -1.45 -21.97
N HIS A 46 -15.53 -2.69 -21.72
CA HIS A 46 -16.46 -3.75 -21.40
C HIS A 46 -16.96 -3.61 -19.95
N PRO A 47 -18.27 -3.64 -19.71
CA PRO A 47 -18.80 -3.65 -18.36
C PRO A 47 -18.33 -4.91 -17.65
N GLU A 48 -17.48 -4.75 -16.63
CA GLU A 48 -17.06 -5.86 -15.81
C GLU A 48 -18.20 -6.29 -14.89
N PRO A 49 -18.34 -7.60 -14.63
CA PRO A 49 -19.39 -8.08 -13.73
C PRO A 49 -19.17 -7.62 -12.29
N ASP A 50 -20.26 -7.56 -11.52
CA ASP A 50 -20.20 -7.23 -10.11
C ASP A 50 -19.36 -8.23 -9.32
N ILE A 51 -18.73 -7.74 -8.23
CA ILE A 51 -17.96 -8.58 -7.31
C ILE A 51 -18.91 -9.48 -6.52
N LEU A 52 -18.68 -10.80 -6.55
CA LEU A 52 -19.48 -11.77 -5.84
C LEU A 52 -18.95 -12.01 -4.42
N GLU A 53 -19.86 -12.34 -3.50
CA GLU A 53 -19.51 -12.66 -2.11
C GLU A 53 -18.57 -13.87 -2.02
N CYS A 54 -18.73 -14.87 -2.89
CA CYS A 54 -17.84 -16.03 -2.95
C CYS A 54 -16.42 -15.68 -3.36
N GLU A 55 -16.21 -14.68 -4.20
CA GLU A 55 -14.88 -14.17 -4.57
C GLU A 55 -14.17 -13.55 -3.37
N VAL A 56 -14.88 -12.75 -2.58
CA VAL A 56 -14.36 -12.17 -1.34
C VAL A 56 -13.98 -13.26 -0.34
N LYS A 57 -14.85 -14.26 -0.18
CA LYS A 57 -14.61 -15.41 0.71
C LYS A 57 -13.38 -16.20 0.30
N TRP A 58 -13.23 -16.49 -0.98
CA TRP A 58 -12.08 -17.23 -1.51
C TRP A 58 -10.78 -16.45 -1.31
N THR A 59 -10.78 -15.16 -1.64
CA THR A 59 -9.61 -14.28 -1.50
C THR A 59 -9.19 -14.18 -0.03
N LEU A 60 -10.13 -13.98 0.88
CA LEU A 60 -9.85 -13.91 2.31
C LEU A 60 -9.27 -15.22 2.83
N GLY A 61 -9.82 -16.36 2.42
CA GLY A 61 -9.30 -17.68 2.76
C GLY A 61 -7.89 -17.94 2.25
N SER A 62 -7.54 -17.36 1.10
CA SER A 62 -6.21 -17.49 0.48
C SER A 62 -5.17 -16.52 1.06
N THR A 63 -5.58 -15.55 1.87
CA THR A 63 -4.67 -14.58 2.45
C THR A 63 -3.77 -15.24 3.52
N ILE A 64 -2.47 -14.97 3.42
CA ILE A 64 -1.47 -15.54 4.34
C ILE A 64 -1.59 -14.87 5.71
N VAL A 65 -1.62 -15.70 6.76
CA VAL A 65 -1.63 -15.23 8.16
C VAL A 65 -0.23 -14.76 8.62
N ASN A 66 -0.16 -14.11 9.78
CA ASN A 66 1.07 -13.63 10.42
C ASN A 66 1.84 -12.61 9.59
N LYS A 67 1.13 -11.85 8.75
CA LYS A 67 1.70 -10.70 8.05
C LYS A 67 1.43 -9.41 8.81
N THR A 68 2.37 -8.49 8.74
CA THR A 68 2.24 -7.18 9.38
C THR A 68 1.06 -6.40 8.80
N SER A 69 0.22 -5.87 9.68
CA SER A 69 -0.91 -5.01 9.31
C SER A 69 -0.44 -3.66 8.75
N GLY A 70 -1.29 -3.04 7.93
CA GLY A 70 -1.07 -1.70 7.40
C GLY A 70 -1.42 -0.59 8.40
N TYR A 71 -1.71 0.59 7.88
CA TYR A 71 -1.98 1.80 8.68
C TYR A 71 -3.09 1.65 9.71
N ASN A 72 -4.15 0.92 9.40
CA ASN A 72 -5.28 0.73 10.31
C ASN A 72 -5.02 -0.28 11.45
N GLY A 73 -3.90 -0.97 11.44
CA GLY A 73 -3.52 -1.93 12.48
C GLY A 73 -4.40 -3.17 12.59
N ILE A 74 -5.27 -3.44 11.60
CA ILE A 74 -6.19 -4.59 11.63
C ILE A 74 -5.49 -5.83 11.06
N PRO A 75 -5.25 -6.88 11.88
CA PRO A 75 -4.63 -8.12 11.38
C PRO A 75 -5.61 -8.95 10.55
N VAL A 76 -5.07 -9.73 9.61
CA VAL A 76 -5.89 -10.60 8.75
C VAL A 76 -6.61 -11.69 9.55
N GLU A 77 -6.04 -12.12 10.67
CA GLU A 77 -6.62 -13.12 11.57
C GLU A 77 -7.98 -12.68 12.11
N LEU A 78 -8.18 -11.37 12.32
CA LEU A 78 -9.46 -10.83 12.76
C LEU A 78 -10.55 -11.08 11.71
N PHE A 79 -10.26 -10.86 10.43
CA PHE A 79 -11.19 -11.14 9.35
C PHE A 79 -11.53 -12.62 9.26
N LYS A 80 -10.56 -13.50 9.45
CA LYS A 80 -10.76 -14.95 9.45
C LYS A 80 -11.58 -15.44 10.65
N THR A 81 -11.43 -14.81 11.81
CA THR A 81 -12.18 -15.12 13.02
C THR A 81 -13.65 -14.72 12.91
N LEU A 82 -13.95 -13.58 12.31
CA LEU A 82 -15.32 -13.08 12.14
C LEU A 82 -16.09 -13.82 11.04
N LYS A 83 -15.43 -14.61 10.20
CA LYS A 83 -16.04 -15.46 9.17
C LYS A 83 -17.08 -14.71 8.31
N ASP A 84 -18.32 -15.19 8.29
CA ASP A 84 -19.38 -14.70 7.40
C ASP A 84 -19.73 -13.22 7.62
N GLU A 85 -19.64 -12.72 8.83
CA GLU A 85 -19.89 -11.30 9.13
C GLU A 85 -18.84 -10.41 8.48
N ALA A 86 -17.56 -10.79 8.60
CA ALA A 86 -16.48 -10.06 7.94
C ALA A 86 -16.62 -10.11 6.42
N ILE A 87 -17.01 -11.25 5.85
CA ILE A 87 -17.22 -11.42 4.42
C ILE A 87 -18.31 -10.48 3.91
N LYS A 88 -19.44 -10.39 4.61
CA LYS A 88 -20.55 -9.50 4.24
C LYS A 88 -20.14 -8.04 4.24
N VAL A 89 -19.43 -7.61 5.28
CA VAL A 89 -18.93 -6.23 5.39
C VAL A 89 -17.94 -5.91 4.28
N LEU A 90 -16.94 -6.77 4.07
CA LEU A 90 -15.93 -6.59 3.01
C LEU A 90 -16.56 -6.60 1.62
N HIS A 91 -17.50 -7.49 1.36
CA HIS A 91 -18.23 -7.56 0.11
C HIS A 91 -19.01 -6.27 -0.16
N SER A 92 -19.70 -5.74 0.85
CA SER A 92 -20.42 -4.47 0.76
C SER A 92 -19.49 -3.31 0.42
N ILE A 93 -18.33 -3.23 1.08
CA ILE A 93 -17.32 -2.21 0.81
C ILE A 93 -16.75 -2.35 -0.61
N CYS A 94 -16.40 -3.57 -1.01
CA CYS A 94 -15.89 -3.85 -2.35
C CYS A 94 -16.88 -3.49 -3.45
N GLN A 95 -18.17 -3.79 -3.26
CA GLN A 95 -19.21 -3.40 -4.20
C GLN A 95 -19.34 -1.89 -4.31
N GLN A 96 -19.27 -1.18 -3.19
CA GLN A 96 -19.34 0.28 -3.17
C GLN A 96 -18.15 0.91 -3.92
N ILE A 97 -16.94 0.42 -3.69
CA ILE A 97 -15.75 0.85 -4.42
C ILE A 97 -15.90 0.59 -5.92
N TRP A 98 -16.40 -0.59 -6.28
CA TRP A 98 -16.62 -1.00 -7.67
C TRP A 98 -17.59 -0.07 -8.42
N LYS A 99 -18.68 0.32 -7.75
CA LYS A 99 -19.69 1.22 -8.32
C LYS A 99 -19.26 2.67 -8.36
N THR A 100 -18.62 3.16 -7.30
CA THR A 100 -18.28 4.59 -7.14
C THR A 100 -16.88 4.94 -7.61
N GLN A 101 -16.00 3.96 -7.78
CA GLN A 101 -14.58 4.14 -8.09
C GLN A 101 -13.83 4.97 -7.02
N GLN A 102 -14.37 4.99 -5.80
CA GLN A 102 -13.77 5.72 -4.67
C GLN A 102 -13.34 4.74 -3.57
N TRP A 103 -12.07 4.82 -3.19
CA TRP A 103 -11.48 4.01 -2.14
C TRP A 103 -11.63 4.69 -0.78
N PRO A 104 -11.86 3.92 0.32
CA PRO A 104 -11.79 4.47 1.67
C PRO A 104 -10.44 5.14 1.94
N GLN A 105 -10.43 6.23 2.70
CA GLN A 105 -9.20 6.98 2.98
C GLN A 105 -8.14 6.12 3.66
N ASP A 106 -8.54 5.28 4.60
CA ASP A 106 -7.62 4.38 5.31
C ASP A 106 -6.96 3.34 4.39
N TRP A 107 -7.62 2.97 3.29
CA TRP A 107 -7.08 2.03 2.33
C TRP A 107 -6.08 2.68 1.36
N LYS A 108 -6.15 3.98 1.20
CA LYS A 108 -5.20 4.77 0.41
C LYS A 108 -3.89 5.01 1.13
N ARG A 109 -3.85 4.83 2.44
CA ARG A 109 -2.67 5.04 3.26
C ARG A 109 -1.85 3.76 3.39
N SER A 110 -0.55 3.90 3.27
CA SER A 110 0.40 2.81 3.52
C SER A 110 1.52 3.28 4.43
N ILE A 111 2.10 2.34 5.17
CA ILE A 111 3.31 2.58 5.93
C ILE A 111 4.49 2.15 5.07
N LEU A 112 5.42 3.06 4.82
CA LEU A 112 6.62 2.77 4.05
C LEU A 112 7.79 2.48 4.99
N ILE A 113 8.38 1.30 4.85
CA ILE A 113 9.52 0.87 5.65
C ILE A 113 10.75 0.79 4.75
N PRO A 114 11.78 1.63 4.97
CA PRO A 114 13.03 1.53 4.23
C PRO A 114 13.88 0.37 4.77
N ILE A 115 14.38 -0.47 3.87
CA ILE A 115 15.31 -1.56 4.18
C ILE A 115 16.65 -1.28 3.52
N PRO A 116 17.76 -1.20 4.30
CA PRO A 116 19.06 -0.89 3.73
C PRO A 116 19.54 -2.01 2.79
N LYS A 117 20.13 -1.59 1.68
CA LYS A 117 20.89 -2.44 0.77
C LYS A 117 22.38 -2.41 1.16
N LYS A 118 23.21 -3.09 0.40
CA LYS A 118 24.68 -2.94 0.50
C LYS A 118 25.09 -1.52 0.12
N GLY A 119 25.96 -0.93 0.91
CA GLY A 119 26.46 0.45 0.70
C GLY A 119 26.18 1.36 1.86
N SER A 120 26.30 2.66 1.66
CA SER A 120 26.08 3.66 2.71
C SER A 120 24.59 3.76 3.08
N THR A 121 24.26 3.60 4.35
CA THR A 121 22.90 3.79 4.89
C THR A 121 22.47 5.26 4.92
N LYS A 122 23.37 6.19 4.68
CA LYS A 122 23.09 7.63 4.63
C LYS A 122 22.43 8.05 3.31
N GLU A 123 22.56 7.25 2.27
CA GLU A 123 21.96 7.52 0.96
C GLU A 123 20.57 6.88 0.85
N CYS A 124 19.55 7.68 0.56
CA CYS A 124 18.19 7.16 0.34
C CYS A 124 18.12 6.14 -0.80
N ALA A 125 18.92 6.31 -1.85
CA ALA A 125 18.98 5.41 -2.99
C ALA A 125 19.46 4.00 -2.64
N ASN A 126 20.19 3.83 -1.52
CA ASN A 126 20.66 2.55 -1.02
C ASN A 126 19.64 1.81 -0.14
N HIS A 127 18.38 2.21 -0.20
CA HIS A 127 17.29 1.57 0.51
C HIS A 127 16.26 1.01 -0.45
N ARG A 128 15.73 -0.16 -0.12
CA ARG A 128 14.52 -0.71 -0.71
C ARG A 128 13.35 -0.32 0.18
N THR A 129 12.25 0.11 -0.39
CA THR A 129 11.05 0.42 0.38
C THR A 129 10.04 -0.73 0.30
N ILE A 130 9.44 -1.05 1.45
CA ILE A 130 8.32 -1.99 1.54
C ILE A 130 7.10 -1.19 1.99
N ALA A 131 6.00 -1.30 1.24
CA ALA A 131 4.72 -0.70 1.59
C ALA A 131 3.85 -1.69 2.36
N LEU A 132 3.37 -1.27 3.53
CA LEU A 132 2.38 -2.01 4.31
C LEU A 132 1.01 -1.39 4.07
N ILE A 133 0.15 -2.11 3.38
CA ILE A 133 -1.23 -1.69 3.09
C ILE A 133 -2.22 -2.48 3.94
N SER A 134 -3.45 -1.98 4.10
CA SER A 134 -4.47 -2.67 4.87
C SER A 134 -4.80 -4.04 4.25
N HIS A 135 -5.08 -5.04 5.06
CA HIS A 135 -5.43 -6.38 4.58
C HIS A 135 -6.76 -6.36 3.81
N ALA A 136 -7.73 -5.55 4.23
CA ALA A 136 -8.99 -5.37 3.52
C ALA A 136 -8.78 -4.81 2.11
N SER A 137 -7.86 -3.85 1.95
CA SER A 137 -7.48 -3.31 0.65
C SER A 137 -6.89 -4.39 -0.27
N LYS A 138 -6.08 -5.29 0.28
CA LYS A 138 -5.51 -6.42 -0.48
C LYS A 138 -6.58 -7.39 -0.99
N VAL A 139 -7.64 -7.59 -0.23
CA VAL A 139 -8.77 -8.45 -0.64
C VAL A 139 -9.48 -7.87 -1.86
N HIS A 140 -9.65 -6.54 -1.90
CA HIS A 140 -10.30 -5.88 -3.04
C HIS A 140 -9.43 -5.90 -4.31
N ALA A 141 -8.13 -5.84 -4.14
CA ALA A 141 -7.18 -5.75 -5.25
C ALA A 141 -7.16 -6.95 -6.21
#